data_842ff9c7a4e6b83ef88226194e77c241
#
_entry.id   842ff9c7a4e6b83ef88226194e77c241
#
_cell.length_a   1.000
_cell.length_b   1.000
_cell.length_c   1.000
_cell.angle_alpha   90.00
_cell.angle_beta   90.00
_cell.angle_gamma   90.00
#
_symmetry.space_group_name_H-M   'P 1'
#
loop_
_entity.id
_entity.type
_entity.pdbx_description
1 polymer ?
#
loop_
_entity_poly.entity_id
_entity_poly.type
_entity_poly.pdbx_seq_one_letter_code
_entity_poly.pdbx_strand_id
1 'polypeptide(L)'
;MFNHVELDLPKLSRETIDGVRYYSVPDEDELLKLVSITSVTSHFNREIFINWRKKVGNEKADRITKAATTRGTDYHTLTEHFLKNDNLPETKPISDFLFKISKSKLKNIDNIHSLEGSLYSKQLGIAG
;
A
#
# COMPACT_ATOMS: atom_id res chain seq x y z
N MET A 1 -22.41 5.76 -6.78
CA MET A 1 -21.86 6.17 -5.47
C MET A 1 -21.67 4.92 -4.62
N PHE A 2 -20.55 4.81 -3.95
CA PHE A 2 -20.25 3.66 -3.08
C PHE A 2 -20.82 3.88 -1.68
N ASN A 3 -21.33 2.82 -1.06
CA ASN A 3 -21.76 2.84 0.33
C ASN A 3 -20.58 2.52 1.24
N HIS A 4 -20.47 3.27 2.33
CA HIS A 4 -19.42 3.07 3.33
C HIS A 4 -20.02 2.61 4.65
N VAL A 5 -19.36 1.66 5.30
CA VAL A 5 -19.67 1.19 6.64
C VAL A 5 -18.57 1.71 7.56
N GLU A 6 -18.90 2.58 8.50
CA GLU A 6 -17.92 3.10 9.44
C GLU A 6 -17.41 2.00 10.36
N LEU A 7 -16.09 1.88 10.44
CA LEU A 7 -15.39 1.04 11.40
C LEU A 7 -14.43 1.90 12.22
N ASP A 8 -14.45 1.68 13.52
CA ASP A 8 -13.48 2.27 14.43
C ASP A 8 -12.18 1.46 14.39
N LEU A 9 -11.32 1.77 13.41
CA LEU A 9 -10.01 1.15 13.27
C LEU A 9 -8.94 2.00 13.95
N PRO A 10 -8.00 1.39 14.68
CA PRO A 10 -6.93 2.11 15.33
C PRO A 10 -5.99 2.75 14.28
N LYS A 11 -5.58 3.99 14.55
CA LYS A 11 -4.48 4.61 13.79
C LYS A 11 -3.17 4.13 14.39
N LEU A 12 -2.40 3.39 13.62
CA LEU A 12 -1.09 2.89 14.04
C LEU A 12 0.01 3.85 13.61
N SER A 13 0.87 4.23 14.55
CA SER A 13 2.11 4.93 14.22
C SER A 13 3.13 3.95 13.66
N ARG A 14 3.97 4.39 12.73
CA ARG A 14 4.99 3.57 12.09
C ARG A 14 6.37 4.22 12.20
N GLU A 15 7.38 3.38 12.33
CA GLU A 15 8.79 3.79 12.29
C GLU A 15 9.61 2.78 11.47
N THR A 16 10.75 3.21 10.97
CA THR A 16 11.69 2.33 10.27
C THR A 16 12.97 2.27 11.07
N ILE A 17 13.37 1.06 11.46
CA ILE A 17 14.61 0.79 12.20
C ILE A 17 15.43 -0.19 11.36
N ASP A 18 16.67 0.18 11.01
CA ASP A 18 17.58 -0.63 10.20
C ASP A 18 16.95 -1.17 8.90
N GLY A 19 16.15 -0.34 8.23
CA GLY A 19 15.48 -0.69 6.98
C GLY A 19 14.23 -1.56 7.14
N VAL A 20 13.86 -1.91 8.37
CA VAL A 20 12.64 -2.68 8.67
C VAL A 20 11.58 -1.74 9.23
N ARG A 21 10.39 -1.80 8.67
CA ARG A 21 9.25 -1.01 9.13
C ARG A 21 8.50 -1.73 10.25
N TYR A 22 8.21 -0.99 11.31
CA TYR A 22 7.41 -1.45 12.45
C TYR A 22 6.19 -0.55 12.64
N TYR A 23 5.13 -1.14 13.16
CA TYR A 23 3.94 -0.43 13.64
C TYR A 23 3.81 -0.57 15.14
N SER A 24 3.48 0.51 15.82
CA SER A 24 3.16 0.51 17.25
C SER A 24 1.68 0.23 17.45
N VAL A 25 1.39 -0.85 18.15
CA VAL A 25 0.05 -1.39 18.37
C VAL A 25 -0.27 -1.35 19.87
N PRO A 26 -1.47 -0.94 20.28
CA PRO A 26 -1.87 -0.97 21.69
C PRO A 26 -1.83 -2.40 22.28
N ASP A 27 -1.19 -2.55 23.43
CA ASP A 27 -1.11 -3.81 24.16
C ASP A 27 -1.15 -3.55 25.67
N GLU A 28 -2.30 -3.80 26.30
CA GLU A 28 -2.57 -3.48 27.70
C GLU A 28 -2.17 -2.02 28.03
N ASP A 29 -1.14 -1.81 28.85
CA ASP A 29 -0.65 -0.49 29.25
C ASP A 29 0.56 -0.02 28.43
N GLU A 30 1.02 -0.77 27.43
CA GLU A 30 2.20 -0.50 26.62
C GLU A 30 1.91 -0.46 25.13
N LEU A 31 2.91 -0.06 24.33
CA LEU A 31 2.88 -0.16 22.87
C LEU A 31 3.74 -1.35 22.44
N LEU A 32 3.14 -2.27 21.72
CA LEU A 32 3.83 -3.40 21.11
C LEU A 32 4.27 -3.03 19.69
N LYS A 33 5.53 -3.26 19.36
CA LYS A 33 6.05 -3.07 18.00
C LYS A 33 5.88 -4.35 17.19
N LEU A 34 5.09 -4.26 16.12
CA LEU A 34 4.89 -5.35 15.17
C LEU A 34 5.52 -5.02 13.84
N VAL A 35 6.15 -6.02 13.21
CA VAL A 35 6.78 -5.84 11.91
C VAL A 35 5.74 -5.63 10.80
N SER A 36 6.04 -4.73 9.86
CA SER A 36 5.19 -4.52 8.69
C SER A 36 5.17 -5.76 7.80
N ILE A 37 3.98 -6.17 7.36
CA ILE A 37 3.83 -7.27 6.40
C ILE A 37 4.60 -7.01 5.10
N THR A 38 4.70 -5.75 4.67
CA THR A 38 5.48 -5.38 3.49
C THR A 38 6.98 -5.57 3.71
N SER A 39 7.49 -5.37 4.93
CA SER A 39 8.89 -5.68 5.26
C SER A 39 9.16 -7.19 5.23
N VAL A 40 8.21 -8.00 5.69
CA VAL A 40 8.30 -9.46 5.60
C VAL A 40 8.36 -9.93 4.15
N THR A 41 7.42 -9.49 3.32
CA THR A 41 7.38 -9.87 1.89
C THR A 41 8.60 -9.35 1.12
N SER A 42 9.09 -8.16 1.43
CA SER A 42 10.32 -7.60 0.82
C SER A 42 11.56 -8.40 1.19
N HIS A 43 11.63 -8.95 2.41
CA HIS A 43 12.72 -9.83 2.82
C HIS A 43 12.83 -11.07 1.92
N PHE A 44 11.71 -11.75 1.69
CA PHE A 44 11.68 -12.94 0.82
C PHE A 44 12.00 -12.65 -0.65
N ASN A 45 11.67 -11.46 -1.13
CA ASN A 45 11.88 -11.06 -2.53
C ASN A 45 13.23 -10.38 -2.77
N ARG A 46 14.03 -10.16 -1.72
CA ARG A 46 15.27 -9.37 -1.78
C ARG A 46 16.28 -9.93 -2.78
N GLU A 47 16.54 -11.23 -2.75
CA GLU A 47 17.51 -11.87 -3.68
C GLU A 47 17.07 -11.76 -5.13
N ILE A 48 15.79 -11.98 -5.40
CA ILE A 48 15.20 -11.86 -6.74
C ILE A 48 15.42 -10.45 -7.27
N PHE A 49 15.17 -9.44 -6.44
CA PHE A 49 15.34 -8.04 -6.80
C PHE A 49 16.82 -7.67 -7.04
N ILE A 50 17.72 -8.12 -6.17
CA ILE A 50 19.18 -7.91 -6.33
C ILE A 50 19.68 -8.54 -7.64
N ASN A 51 19.28 -9.77 -7.95
CA ASN A 51 19.68 -10.47 -9.16
C ASN A 51 19.14 -9.79 -10.42
N TRP A 52 17.89 -9.33 -10.38
CA TRP A 52 17.30 -8.55 -11.45
C TRP A 52 18.08 -7.23 -11.70
N ARG A 53 18.41 -6.49 -10.63
CA ARG A 53 19.22 -5.26 -10.73
C ARG A 53 20.59 -5.50 -11.37
N LYS A 54 21.28 -6.56 -10.96
CA LYS A 54 22.55 -6.98 -11.56
C LYS A 54 22.41 -7.26 -13.06
N LYS A 55 21.31 -7.91 -13.46
CA LYS A 55 21.05 -8.26 -14.87
C LYS A 55 20.76 -7.05 -15.75
N VAL A 56 19.98 -6.08 -15.29
CA VAL A 56 19.54 -4.93 -16.10
C VAL A 56 20.45 -3.69 -15.95
N GLY A 57 21.29 -3.64 -14.93
CA GLY A 57 22.13 -2.50 -14.57
C GLY A 57 21.41 -1.51 -13.65
N ASN A 58 22.15 -0.85 -12.75
CA ASN A 58 21.58 -0.01 -11.70
C ASN A 58 20.81 1.19 -12.26
N GLU A 59 21.36 1.91 -13.21
CA GLU A 59 20.71 3.09 -13.80
C GLU A 59 19.36 2.75 -14.45
N LYS A 60 19.32 1.66 -15.23
CA LYS A 60 18.09 1.19 -15.87
C LYS A 60 17.10 0.67 -14.84
N ALA A 61 17.58 -0.06 -13.82
CA ALA A 61 16.75 -0.53 -12.73
C ALA A 61 16.11 0.62 -11.95
N ASP A 62 16.84 1.70 -11.66
CA ASP A 62 16.32 2.88 -10.98
C ASP A 62 15.23 3.59 -11.81
N ARG A 63 15.42 3.73 -13.11
CA ARG A 63 14.39 4.31 -14.01
C ARG A 63 13.11 3.47 -14.01
N ILE A 64 13.24 2.15 -14.15
CA ILE A 64 12.11 1.23 -14.17
C ILE A 64 11.36 1.27 -12.82
N THR A 65 12.10 1.21 -11.72
CA THR A 65 11.52 1.25 -10.37
C THR A 65 10.80 2.57 -10.12
N LYS A 66 11.42 3.70 -10.45
CA LYS A 66 10.81 5.03 -10.29
C LYS A 66 9.52 5.17 -11.11
N ALA A 67 9.53 4.73 -12.37
CA ALA A 67 8.35 4.77 -13.23
C ALA A 67 7.23 3.88 -12.70
N ALA A 68 7.56 2.67 -12.24
CA ALA A 68 6.59 1.73 -11.66
C ALA A 68 6.00 2.26 -10.36
N THR A 69 6.82 2.81 -9.46
CA THR A 69 6.38 3.40 -8.19
C THR A 69 5.45 4.58 -8.41
N THR A 70 5.82 5.52 -9.30
CA THR A 70 4.96 6.68 -9.62
C THR A 70 3.61 6.22 -10.17
N ARG A 71 3.63 5.31 -11.14
CA ARG A 71 2.40 4.77 -11.74
C ARG A 71 1.52 4.06 -10.70
N GLY A 72 2.14 3.27 -9.82
CA GLY A 72 1.44 2.58 -8.74
C GLY A 72 0.81 3.56 -7.76
N THR A 73 1.55 4.56 -7.30
CA THR A 73 1.05 5.59 -6.38
C THR A 73 -0.12 6.37 -6.99
N ASP A 74 0.01 6.84 -8.23
CA ASP A 74 -1.06 7.54 -8.94
C ASP A 74 -2.32 6.66 -9.04
N TYR A 75 -2.14 5.40 -9.43
CA TYR A 75 -3.26 4.46 -9.59
C TYR A 75 -3.97 4.19 -8.25
N HIS A 76 -3.20 3.98 -7.16
CA HIS A 76 -3.76 3.83 -5.82
C HIS A 76 -4.56 5.06 -5.41
N THR A 77 -4.01 6.26 -5.62
CA THR A 77 -4.68 7.52 -5.28
C THR A 77 -5.98 7.70 -6.06
N LEU A 78 -5.98 7.42 -7.38
CA LEU A 78 -7.20 7.48 -8.20
C LEU A 78 -8.26 6.48 -7.70
N THR A 79 -7.84 5.27 -7.38
CA THR A 79 -8.74 4.21 -6.88
C THR A 79 -9.33 4.58 -5.53
N GLU A 80 -8.51 5.08 -4.61
CA GLU A 80 -8.95 5.51 -3.28
C GLU A 80 -9.96 6.65 -3.36
N HIS A 81 -9.67 7.72 -4.12
CA HIS A 81 -10.60 8.83 -4.32
C HIS A 81 -11.91 8.37 -4.96
N PHE A 82 -11.82 7.50 -5.97
CA PHE A 82 -13.01 6.96 -6.62
C PHE A 82 -13.90 6.17 -5.64
N LEU A 83 -13.29 5.29 -4.84
CA LEU A 83 -14.02 4.49 -3.85
C LEU A 83 -14.54 5.33 -2.66
N LYS A 84 -13.90 6.45 -2.34
CA LYS A 84 -14.37 7.44 -1.35
C LYS A 84 -15.49 8.35 -1.87
N ASN A 85 -15.84 8.27 -3.13
CA ASN A 85 -16.74 9.19 -3.82
C ASN A 85 -16.21 10.64 -3.90
N ASP A 86 -14.90 10.82 -3.85
CA ASP A 86 -14.22 12.10 -3.95
C ASP A 86 -13.91 12.48 -5.42
N ASN A 87 -13.55 13.75 -5.63
CA ASN A 87 -13.05 14.20 -6.91
C ASN A 87 -11.71 13.52 -7.24
N LEU A 88 -11.59 13.07 -8.48
CA LEU A 88 -10.34 12.44 -8.93
C LEU A 88 -9.24 13.48 -9.11
N PRO A 89 -8.04 13.25 -8.54
CA PRO A 89 -6.90 14.11 -8.77
C PRO A 89 -6.34 13.98 -10.19
N GLU A 90 -5.63 15.00 -10.64
CA GLU A 90 -4.85 14.90 -11.87
C GLU A 90 -3.63 13.97 -11.67
N THR A 91 -3.42 13.08 -12.62
CA THR A 91 -2.31 12.13 -12.59
C THR A 91 -1.67 12.01 -13.98
N LYS A 92 -0.59 11.23 -14.07
CA LYS A 92 0.06 10.98 -15.35
C LYS A 92 -0.86 10.21 -16.30
N PRO A 93 -0.79 10.49 -17.62
CA PRO A 93 -1.69 9.88 -18.61
C PRO A 93 -1.76 8.36 -18.56
N ILE A 94 -0.64 7.70 -18.31
CA ILE A 94 -0.61 6.22 -18.22
C ILE A 94 -1.37 5.71 -16.99
N SER A 95 -1.27 6.40 -15.87
CA SER A 95 -1.98 6.05 -14.63
C SER A 95 -3.49 6.26 -14.78
N ASP A 96 -3.89 7.38 -15.36
CA ASP A 96 -5.29 7.68 -15.68
C ASP A 96 -5.89 6.65 -16.66
N PHE A 97 -5.13 6.28 -17.69
CA PHE A 97 -5.55 5.25 -18.65
C PHE A 97 -5.78 3.88 -17.97
N LEU A 98 -4.84 3.44 -17.13
CA LEU A 98 -4.97 2.18 -16.39
C LEU A 98 -6.17 2.21 -15.44
N PHE A 99 -6.38 3.32 -14.75
CA PHE A 99 -7.54 3.51 -13.89
C PHE A 99 -8.85 3.44 -14.70
N LYS A 100 -8.95 4.10 -15.84
CA LYS A 100 -10.14 4.05 -16.71
C LYS A 100 -10.51 2.65 -17.15
N ILE A 101 -9.52 1.80 -17.46
CA ILE A 101 -9.75 0.39 -17.82
C ILE A 101 -10.35 -0.39 -16.64
N SER A 102 -9.84 -0.19 -15.43
CA SER A 102 -10.26 -0.94 -14.24
C SER A 102 -11.52 -0.39 -13.58
N LYS A 103 -11.89 0.85 -13.85
CA LYS A 103 -13.02 1.56 -13.21
C LYS A 103 -14.33 0.78 -13.26
N SER A 104 -14.61 0.09 -14.37
CA SER A 104 -15.83 -0.71 -14.51
C SER A 104 -15.89 -1.88 -13.53
N LYS A 105 -14.73 -2.45 -13.19
CA LYS A 105 -14.60 -3.55 -12.23
C LYS A 105 -14.71 -3.05 -10.78
N LEU A 106 -14.16 -1.87 -10.49
CA LEU A 106 -14.26 -1.24 -9.19
C LEU A 106 -15.71 -0.92 -8.81
N LYS A 107 -16.59 -0.67 -9.77
CA LYS A 107 -18.02 -0.45 -9.53
C LYS A 107 -18.77 -1.65 -8.91
N ASN A 108 -18.17 -2.84 -8.95
CA ASN A 108 -18.73 -4.04 -8.31
C ASN A 108 -18.41 -4.11 -6.79
N ILE A 109 -17.58 -3.20 -6.30
CA ILE A 109 -17.29 -3.08 -4.86
C ILE A 109 -18.42 -2.26 -4.24
N ASP A 110 -18.94 -2.73 -3.11
CA ASP A 110 -19.92 -1.99 -2.31
C ASP A 110 -19.79 -2.35 -0.84
N ASN A 111 -20.48 -1.62 0.04
CA ASN A 111 -20.39 -1.78 1.49
C ASN A 111 -18.94 -1.73 1.97
N ILE A 112 -18.23 -0.66 1.59
CA ILE A 112 -16.81 -0.50 1.89
C ILE A 112 -16.62 -0.28 3.39
N HIS A 113 -15.95 -1.21 4.03
CA HIS A 113 -15.67 -1.18 5.47
C HIS A 113 -14.42 -0.37 5.81
N SER A 114 -13.42 -0.40 4.95
CA SER A 114 -12.20 0.39 5.13
C SER A 114 -11.47 0.59 3.81
N LEU A 115 -10.83 1.74 3.67
CA LEU A 115 -9.87 2.04 2.61
C LEU A 115 -8.59 2.51 3.29
N GLU A 116 -7.46 1.83 2.97
CA GLU A 116 -6.14 2.10 3.58
C GLU A 116 -6.17 2.05 5.12
N GLY A 117 -7.04 1.19 5.68
CA GLY A 117 -7.15 1.00 7.13
C GLY A 117 -6.00 0.18 7.70
N SER A 118 -5.49 0.58 8.87
CA SER A 118 -4.47 -0.17 9.58
C SER A 118 -5.05 -1.42 10.23
N LEU A 119 -4.40 -2.56 10.01
CA LEU A 119 -4.76 -3.85 10.61
C LEU A 119 -3.54 -4.46 11.29
N TYR A 120 -3.77 -5.31 12.27
CA TYR A 120 -2.67 -6.04 12.93
C TYR A 120 -3.12 -7.39 13.50
N SER A 121 -2.13 -8.25 13.69
CA SER A 121 -2.30 -9.54 14.38
C SER A 121 -1.17 -9.74 15.38
N LYS A 122 -1.50 -9.69 16.67
CA LYS A 122 -0.54 -10.00 17.75
C LYS A 122 -0.07 -11.45 17.66
N GLN A 123 -0.95 -12.37 17.31
CA GLN A 123 -0.64 -13.79 17.16
C GLN A 123 0.40 -14.05 16.08
N LEU A 124 0.31 -13.35 14.95
CA LEU A 124 1.25 -13.47 13.82
C LEU A 124 2.46 -12.53 13.95
N GLY A 125 2.42 -11.56 14.86
CA GLY A 125 3.48 -10.58 15.07
C GLY A 125 3.61 -9.56 13.94
N ILE A 126 2.55 -9.28 13.18
CA ILE A 126 2.57 -8.43 12.00
C ILE A 126 1.50 -7.34 12.04
N ALA A 127 1.75 -6.25 11.32
CA ALA A 127 0.81 -5.17 11.09
C ALA A 127 0.96 -4.57 9.66
N GLY A 128 -0.05 -3.84 9.23
CA GLY A 128 -0.03 -3.17 7.92
C GLY A 128 -1.22 -2.26 7.69
#